data_dca000a0c7ca15e6dd878ad7c748293f
#
_entry.id   dca000a0c7ca15e6dd878ad7c748293f
#
_cell.length_a   1.000
_cell.length_b   1.000
_cell.length_c   1.000
_cell.angle_alpha   90.00
_cell.angle_beta   90.00
_cell.angle_gamma   90.00
#
_symmetry.space_group_name_H-M   'P 1'
#
loop_
_entity.id
_entity.type
_entity.pdbx_description
1 polymer ?
#
loop_
_entity_poly.entity_id
_entity_poly.type
_entity_poly.pdbx_seq_one_letter_code
_entity_poly.pdbx_strand_id
1 'polypeptide(L)'
;HHDRGFNPVEVITFDPAAVLGQLIESLPNAHFAVEKADGSYLFHRHFPAYALGDNNIETPLDELVKHQVSRVVVLSPEQEVEEFLDVVARIGLHTVSYAIGYTAWLDISPLGVTKSSALEKIRLQHGIKADQVIAIGDGRNDINMFEWAQAGGGIGFAMGQGPEEVQAAASIVTSSVEDDGVARVLSGFEGILFTR
;
A
#
# COMPACT_ATOMS: atom_id res chain seq x y z
N HIS A 1 27.73 4.26 -11.62
CA HIS A 1 26.40 3.66 -11.53
C HIS A 1 26.52 2.27 -10.92
N HIS A 2 26.34 2.15 -9.60
CA HIS A 2 26.14 0.85 -8.99
C HIS A 2 24.67 0.50 -9.18
N ASP A 3 24.44 -0.49 -10.01
CA ASP A 3 23.20 -1.22 -10.13
C ASP A 3 22.96 -1.95 -8.80
N ARG A 4 22.43 -1.24 -7.81
CA ARG A 4 21.93 -1.86 -6.58
C ARG A 4 20.55 -2.40 -6.89
N GLY A 5 20.52 -3.57 -7.50
CA GLY A 5 19.27 -4.29 -7.70
C GLY A 5 18.47 -4.34 -6.39
N PHE A 6 17.19 -4.03 -6.47
CA PHE A 6 16.26 -4.23 -5.36
C PHE A 6 16.12 -5.73 -5.13
N ASN A 7 16.66 -6.24 -4.01
CA ASN A 7 16.53 -7.63 -3.64
C ASN A 7 15.51 -7.74 -2.51
N PRO A 8 14.30 -8.24 -2.76
CA PRO A 8 13.32 -8.45 -1.70
C PRO A 8 13.84 -9.49 -0.70
N VAL A 9 13.70 -9.19 0.59
CA VAL A 9 14.10 -10.11 1.66
C VAL A 9 13.11 -11.24 1.83
N GLU A 10 11.84 -10.95 1.58
CA GLU A 10 10.72 -11.90 1.67
C GLU A 10 9.62 -11.48 0.70
N VAL A 11 9.09 -12.42 -0.06
CA VAL A 11 7.92 -12.21 -0.91
C VAL A 11 6.86 -13.23 -0.52
N ILE A 12 5.69 -12.74 -0.12
CA ILE A 12 4.53 -13.57 0.21
C ILE A 12 3.57 -13.51 -0.97
N THR A 13 3.15 -14.66 -1.46
CA THR A 13 2.23 -14.77 -2.60
C THR A 13 0.91 -15.43 -2.20
N PHE A 14 -0.12 -15.24 -3.02
CA PHE A 14 -1.42 -15.87 -2.88
C PHE A 14 -2.01 -16.22 -4.25
N ASP A 15 -3.04 -17.06 -4.25
CA ASP A 15 -3.83 -17.37 -5.44
C ASP A 15 -4.85 -16.25 -5.68
N PRO A 16 -4.77 -15.48 -6.77
CA PRO A 16 -5.68 -14.38 -7.02
C PRO A 16 -7.02 -14.79 -7.64
N ALA A 17 -7.22 -16.05 -8.03
CA ALA A 17 -8.34 -16.48 -8.87
C ALA A 17 -9.70 -16.11 -8.27
N ALA A 18 -9.90 -16.35 -6.98
CA ALA A 18 -11.17 -16.06 -6.32
C ALA A 18 -11.46 -14.56 -6.24
N VAL A 19 -10.46 -13.76 -5.83
CA VAL A 19 -10.64 -12.30 -5.67
C VAL A 19 -10.76 -11.61 -7.03
N LEU A 20 -9.97 -12.01 -8.03
CA LEU A 20 -10.08 -11.48 -9.39
C LEU A 20 -11.44 -11.83 -10.01
N GLY A 21 -11.95 -13.05 -9.81
CA GLY A 21 -13.26 -13.42 -10.29
C GLY A 21 -14.38 -12.48 -9.79
N GLN A 22 -14.41 -12.21 -8.50
CA GLN A 22 -15.37 -11.28 -7.89
C GLN A 22 -15.22 -9.83 -8.40
N LEU A 23 -13.98 -9.38 -8.54
CA LEU A 23 -13.67 -8.02 -9.02
C LEU A 23 -14.03 -7.83 -10.49
N ILE A 24 -13.71 -8.79 -11.35
CA ILE A 24 -14.05 -8.76 -12.78
C ILE A 24 -15.57 -8.72 -12.99
N GLU A 25 -16.32 -9.50 -12.21
CA GLU A 25 -17.78 -9.50 -12.27
C GLU A 25 -18.38 -8.16 -11.82
N SER A 26 -17.81 -7.56 -10.75
CA SER A 26 -18.34 -6.33 -10.16
C SER A 26 -17.85 -5.06 -10.84
N LEU A 27 -16.68 -5.11 -11.50
CA LEU A 27 -15.99 -3.99 -12.14
C LEU A 27 -15.56 -4.35 -13.57
N PRO A 28 -16.49 -4.62 -14.50
CA PRO A 28 -16.17 -5.17 -15.83
C PRO A 28 -15.35 -4.21 -16.72
N ASN A 29 -15.38 -2.91 -16.42
CA ASN A 29 -14.61 -1.90 -17.15
C ASN A 29 -13.28 -1.56 -16.49
N ALA A 30 -12.98 -2.10 -15.31
CA ALA A 30 -11.72 -1.84 -14.62
C ALA A 30 -10.53 -2.47 -15.36
N HIS A 31 -9.36 -1.92 -15.08
CA HIS A 31 -8.07 -2.43 -15.51
C HIS A 31 -7.48 -3.29 -14.39
N PHE A 32 -6.99 -4.46 -14.73
CA PHE A 32 -6.44 -5.42 -13.77
C PHE A 32 -4.97 -5.69 -14.07
N ALA A 33 -4.16 -5.73 -13.02
CA ALA A 33 -2.78 -6.17 -13.09
C ALA A 33 -2.45 -7.07 -11.90
N VAL A 34 -1.46 -7.95 -12.07
CA VAL A 34 -0.92 -8.80 -11.00
C VAL A 34 0.59 -8.68 -10.96
N GLU A 35 1.15 -8.60 -9.77
CA GLU A 35 2.59 -8.63 -9.53
C GLU A 35 3.02 -10.04 -9.18
N LYS A 36 3.99 -10.58 -9.92
CA LYS A 36 4.59 -11.87 -9.62
C LYS A 36 5.66 -11.77 -8.54
N ALA A 37 6.09 -12.91 -8.02
CA ALA A 37 7.12 -12.96 -6.98
C ALA A 37 8.47 -12.35 -7.39
N ASP A 38 8.75 -12.27 -8.69
CA ASP A 38 9.96 -11.64 -9.25
C ASP A 38 9.84 -10.12 -9.45
N GLY A 39 8.70 -9.52 -9.05
CA GLY A 39 8.41 -8.10 -9.20
C GLY A 39 7.95 -7.69 -10.61
N SER A 40 7.80 -8.63 -11.54
CA SER A 40 7.23 -8.33 -12.85
C SER A 40 5.71 -8.29 -12.80
N TYR A 41 5.10 -7.43 -13.64
CA TYR A 41 3.66 -7.29 -13.74
C TYR A 41 3.11 -7.92 -15.02
N LEU A 42 1.96 -8.59 -14.87
CA LEU A 42 1.07 -8.91 -15.98
C LEU A 42 -0.15 -8.00 -15.86
N PHE A 43 -0.59 -7.40 -16.97
CA PHE A 43 -1.76 -6.51 -16.97
C PHE A 43 -2.63 -6.72 -18.21
N HIS A 44 -3.93 -6.47 -18.10
CA HIS A 44 -4.88 -6.76 -19.17
C HIS A 44 -5.36 -5.50 -19.91
N ARG A 45 -5.27 -4.33 -19.34
CA ARG A 45 -5.56 -3.02 -19.95
C ARG A 45 -4.54 -2.01 -19.47
N HIS A 46 -4.33 -0.95 -20.25
CA HIS A 46 -3.30 0.05 -20.01
C HIS A 46 -3.43 0.71 -18.61
N PHE A 47 -2.32 0.80 -17.91
CA PHE A 47 -2.13 1.57 -16.69
C PHE A 47 -1.36 2.87 -16.96
N PRO A 48 -1.50 3.91 -16.13
CA PRO A 48 -0.68 5.11 -16.23
C PRO A 48 0.81 4.77 -16.26
N ALA A 49 1.58 5.57 -16.98
CA ALA A 49 3.03 5.43 -17.03
C ALA A 49 3.60 5.41 -15.60
N TYR A 50 4.57 4.55 -15.36
CA TYR A 50 5.23 4.31 -14.05
C TYR A 50 4.40 3.58 -12.97
N ALA A 51 3.11 3.33 -13.20
CA ALA A 51 2.24 2.71 -12.20
C ALA A 51 2.62 1.25 -11.89
N LEU A 52 3.10 0.51 -12.89
CA LEU A 52 3.48 -0.90 -12.78
C LEU A 52 5.00 -1.13 -12.92
N GLY A 53 5.82 -0.06 -12.87
CA GLY A 53 7.26 -0.17 -13.10
C GLY A 53 7.62 -0.49 -14.56
N ASP A 54 8.90 -0.81 -14.81
CA ASP A 54 9.43 -1.00 -16.17
C ASP A 54 9.28 -2.45 -16.67
N ASN A 55 9.11 -3.41 -15.78
CA ASN A 55 9.00 -4.83 -16.12
C ASN A 55 7.53 -5.28 -16.09
N ASN A 56 6.79 -4.94 -17.15
CA ASN A 56 5.38 -5.25 -17.27
C ASN A 56 5.06 -5.81 -18.66
N ILE A 57 4.08 -6.72 -18.74
CA ILE A 57 3.68 -7.44 -19.97
C ILE A 57 2.16 -7.39 -20.08
N GLU A 58 1.68 -6.89 -21.21
CA GLU A 58 0.26 -6.96 -21.55
C GLU A 58 -0.15 -8.41 -21.84
N THR A 59 -1.26 -8.84 -21.24
CA THR A 59 -1.63 -10.25 -21.19
C THR A 59 -3.16 -10.39 -21.19
N PRO A 60 -3.74 -11.42 -21.81
CA PRO A 60 -5.18 -11.70 -21.71
C PRO A 60 -5.63 -11.82 -20.25
N LEU A 61 -6.86 -11.38 -19.96
CA LEU A 61 -7.42 -11.34 -18.61
C LEU A 61 -7.42 -12.71 -17.92
N ASP A 62 -7.66 -13.78 -18.66
CA ASP A 62 -7.67 -15.15 -18.17
C ASP A 62 -6.27 -15.69 -17.78
N GLU A 63 -5.19 -15.06 -18.22
CA GLU A 63 -3.84 -15.39 -17.78
C GLU A 63 -3.54 -14.87 -16.38
N LEU A 64 -4.14 -13.72 -15.97
CA LEU A 64 -3.86 -13.10 -14.67
C LEU A 64 -4.19 -14.02 -13.49
N VAL A 65 -5.20 -14.89 -13.65
CA VAL A 65 -5.65 -15.81 -12.59
C VAL A 65 -4.82 -17.09 -12.46
N LYS A 66 -3.86 -17.34 -13.37
CA LYS A 66 -3.09 -18.60 -13.44
C LYS A 66 -1.79 -18.58 -12.63
N HIS A 67 -1.48 -17.46 -11.98
CA HIS A 67 -0.20 -17.26 -11.30
C HIS A 67 -0.38 -17.07 -9.79
N GLN A 68 0.61 -17.52 -9.02
CA GLN A 68 0.77 -17.06 -7.64
C GLN A 68 1.34 -15.65 -7.67
N VAL A 69 0.71 -14.71 -6.99
CA VAL A 69 1.01 -13.27 -7.09
C VAL A 69 1.26 -12.64 -5.72
N SER A 70 2.12 -11.65 -5.67
CA SER A 70 2.36 -10.84 -4.46
C SER A 70 1.35 -9.71 -4.30
N ARG A 71 0.76 -9.27 -5.44
CA ARG A 71 -0.20 -8.16 -5.45
C ARG A 71 -1.19 -8.32 -6.62
N VAL A 72 -2.42 -7.88 -6.39
CA VAL A 72 -3.39 -7.57 -7.45
C VAL A 72 -3.61 -6.06 -7.42
N VAL A 73 -3.62 -5.43 -8.58
CA VAL A 73 -3.90 -4.00 -8.75
C VAL A 73 -5.14 -3.84 -9.61
N VAL A 74 -6.06 -3.00 -9.16
CA VAL A 74 -7.28 -2.64 -9.90
C VAL A 74 -7.34 -1.14 -10.06
N LEU A 75 -7.58 -0.68 -11.27
CA LEU A 75 -7.81 0.71 -11.61
C LEU A 75 -9.13 0.85 -12.34
N SER A 76 -10.02 1.69 -11.85
CA SER A 76 -11.29 2.01 -12.51
C SER A 76 -11.30 3.48 -12.96
N PRO A 77 -10.74 3.81 -14.13
CA PRO A 77 -10.47 5.20 -14.52
C PRO A 77 -11.74 5.99 -14.83
N GLU A 78 -12.87 5.32 -15.06
CA GLU A 78 -14.15 5.93 -15.43
C GLU A 78 -15.10 6.10 -14.23
N GLN A 79 -14.71 5.62 -13.03
CA GLN A 79 -15.56 5.71 -11.85
C GLN A 79 -15.08 6.80 -10.90
N GLU A 80 -16.04 7.46 -10.26
CA GLU A 80 -15.77 8.31 -9.11
C GLU A 80 -15.31 7.45 -7.92
N VAL A 81 -14.46 8.03 -7.07
CA VAL A 81 -13.85 7.29 -5.95
C VAL A 81 -14.89 6.71 -5.00
N GLU A 82 -15.93 7.48 -4.69
CA GLU A 82 -17.01 7.08 -3.79
C GLU A 82 -17.79 5.87 -4.31
N GLU A 83 -18.11 5.85 -5.61
CA GLU A 83 -18.80 4.72 -6.25
C GLU A 83 -17.91 3.46 -6.22
N PHE A 84 -16.64 3.64 -6.49
CA PHE A 84 -15.65 2.56 -6.44
C PHE A 84 -15.52 1.97 -5.03
N LEU A 85 -15.47 2.82 -4.00
CA LEU A 85 -15.45 2.42 -2.59
C LEU A 85 -16.67 1.58 -2.23
N ASP A 86 -17.86 1.99 -2.66
CA ASP A 86 -19.11 1.27 -2.42
C ASP A 86 -19.10 -0.13 -3.07
N VAL A 87 -18.54 -0.24 -4.28
CA VAL A 87 -18.40 -1.54 -4.95
C VAL A 87 -17.43 -2.44 -4.18
N VAL A 88 -16.26 -1.95 -3.81
CA VAL A 88 -15.25 -2.71 -3.05
C VAL A 88 -15.82 -3.16 -1.69
N ALA A 89 -16.54 -2.30 -0.99
CA ALA A 89 -17.19 -2.64 0.28
C ALA A 89 -18.24 -3.77 0.13
N ARG A 90 -19.02 -3.74 -0.95
CA ARG A 90 -20.04 -4.78 -1.24
C ARG A 90 -19.43 -6.13 -1.61
N ILE A 91 -18.28 -6.15 -2.27
CA ILE A 91 -17.55 -7.38 -2.59
C ILE A 91 -17.10 -8.10 -1.32
N GLY A 92 -16.74 -7.36 -0.27
CA GLY A 92 -16.34 -7.92 1.03
C GLY A 92 -15.05 -8.74 0.94
N LEU A 93 -13.94 -8.09 0.68
CA LEU A 93 -12.61 -8.72 0.47
C LEU A 93 -12.02 -9.25 1.78
N HIS A 94 -12.70 -10.21 2.44
CA HIS A 94 -12.31 -10.70 3.79
C HIS A 94 -11.13 -11.69 3.78
N THR A 95 -10.76 -12.22 2.62
CA THR A 95 -9.70 -13.23 2.48
C THR A 95 -8.35 -12.66 2.07
N VAL A 96 -8.27 -11.35 1.93
CA VAL A 96 -7.07 -10.61 1.51
C VAL A 96 -6.93 -9.33 2.33
N SER A 97 -5.74 -8.75 2.31
CA SER A 97 -5.50 -7.37 2.76
C SER A 97 -5.62 -6.44 1.56
N TYR A 98 -6.19 -5.27 1.73
CA TYR A 98 -6.29 -4.30 0.63
C TYR A 98 -6.13 -2.86 1.11
N ALA A 99 -5.75 -2.00 0.18
CA ALA A 99 -5.67 -0.56 0.37
C ALA A 99 -6.23 0.18 -0.85
N ILE A 100 -6.90 1.29 -0.62
CA ILE A 100 -7.49 2.12 -1.67
C ILE A 100 -6.69 3.41 -1.77
N GLY A 101 -6.34 3.79 -3.01
CA GLY A 101 -5.58 5.00 -3.32
C GLY A 101 -6.43 6.28 -3.31
N TYR A 102 -5.86 7.37 -3.78
CA TYR A 102 -6.54 8.67 -3.94
C TYR A 102 -7.51 8.71 -5.14
N THR A 103 -7.34 7.81 -6.07
CA THR A 103 -8.21 7.60 -7.22
C THR A 103 -8.93 6.26 -7.07
N ALA A 104 -9.78 5.87 -8.01
CA ALA A 104 -10.39 4.54 -8.04
C ALA A 104 -9.32 3.44 -8.30
N TRP A 105 -8.39 3.33 -7.37
CA TRP A 105 -7.24 2.45 -7.34
C TRP A 105 -7.30 1.54 -6.12
N LEU A 106 -7.13 0.24 -6.32
CA LEU A 106 -7.15 -0.76 -5.28
C LEU A 106 -5.90 -1.64 -5.39
N ASP A 107 -5.12 -1.69 -4.32
CA ASP A 107 -4.02 -2.63 -4.12
C ASP A 107 -4.49 -3.76 -3.20
N ILE A 108 -4.33 -5.01 -3.63
CA ILE A 108 -4.68 -6.20 -2.86
C ILE A 108 -3.41 -7.02 -2.63
N SER A 109 -3.20 -7.43 -1.40
CA SER A 109 -2.08 -8.25 -0.95
C SER A 109 -2.57 -9.50 -0.20
N PRO A 110 -1.72 -10.50 0.05
CA PRO A 110 -2.08 -11.63 0.89
C PRO A 110 -2.60 -11.19 2.26
N LEU A 111 -3.53 -11.94 2.83
CA LEU A 111 -4.12 -11.62 4.14
C LEU A 111 -3.04 -11.43 5.21
N GLY A 112 -3.11 -10.33 5.94
CA GLY A 112 -2.13 -9.95 6.97
C GLY A 112 -0.84 -9.35 6.45
N VAL A 113 -0.67 -9.22 5.12
CA VAL A 113 0.45 -8.48 4.52
C VAL A 113 0.07 -7.02 4.39
N THR A 114 0.66 -6.18 5.23
CA THR A 114 0.42 -4.73 5.30
C THR A 114 1.75 -4.00 5.53
N LYS A 115 1.75 -2.67 5.42
CA LYS A 115 2.93 -1.85 5.79
C LYS A 115 3.33 -2.12 7.24
N SER A 116 2.36 -2.19 8.16
CA SER A 116 2.62 -2.43 9.58
C SER A 116 3.21 -3.82 9.85
N SER A 117 2.73 -4.88 9.18
CA SER A 117 3.27 -6.24 9.38
C SER A 117 4.73 -6.36 8.91
N ALA A 118 5.09 -5.67 7.83
CA ALA A 118 6.47 -5.60 7.35
C ALA A 118 7.37 -4.78 8.29
N LEU A 119 6.89 -3.64 8.76
CA LEU A 119 7.60 -2.77 9.69
C LEU A 119 7.82 -3.45 11.05
N GLU A 120 6.87 -4.23 11.54
CA GLU A 120 7.03 -5.00 12.78
C GLU A 120 8.18 -6.01 12.68
N LYS A 121 8.31 -6.73 11.55
CA LYS A 121 9.44 -7.62 11.31
C LYS A 121 10.77 -6.87 11.35
N ILE A 122 10.86 -5.71 10.66
CA ILE A 122 12.05 -4.87 10.65
C ILE A 122 12.38 -4.35 12.06
N ARG A 123 11.37 -3.85 12.77
CA ARG A 123 11.51 -3.37 14.15
C ARG A 123 12.14 -4.43 15.06
N LEU A 124 11.60 -5.66 15.02
CA LEU A 124 12.09 -6.79 15.80
C LEU A 124 13.52 -7.20 15.42
N GLN A 125 13.83 -7.26 14.12
CA GLN A 125 15.16 -7.60 13.63
C GLN A 125 16.24 -6.62 14.12
N HIS A 126 15.88 -5.34 14.25
CA HIS A 126 16.78 -4.29 14.72
C HIS A 126 16.73 -4.05 16.22
N GLY A 127 15.91 -4.79 16.96
CA GLY A 127 15.77 -4.63 18.41
C GLY A 127 15.21 -3.27 18.85
N ILE A 128 14.48 -2.57 17.95
CA ILE A 128 13.87 -1.26 18.23
C ILE A 128 12.67 -1.49 19.15
N LYS A 129 12.58 -0.71 20.23
CA LYS A 129 11.42 -0.77 21.13
C LYS A 129 10.19 -0.19 20.46
N ALA A 130 9.00 -0.68 20.80
CA ALA A 130 7.75 -0.25 20.17
C ALA A 130 7.45 1.25 20.39
N ASP A 131 7.83 1.77 21.55
CA ASP A 131 7.71 3.19 21.92
C ASP A 131 8.72 4.14 21.21
N GLN A 132 9.66 3.56 20.47
CA GLN A 132 10.68 4.30 19.69
C GLN A 132 10.35 4.41 18.20
N VAL A 133 9.10 4.14 17.83
CA VAL A 133 8.64 4.15 16.45
C VAL A 133 7.95 5.47 16.10
N ILE A 134 8.29 6.00 14.93
CA ILE A 134 7.57 7.11 14.29
C ILE A 134 7.08 6.60 12.94
N ALA A 135 5.79 6.76 12.66
CA ALA A 135 5.17 6.46 11.38
C ALA A 135 4.69 7.77 10.73
N ILE A 136 5.03 8.00 9.47
CA ILE A 136 4.62 9.20 8.71
C ILE A 136 3.97 8.73 7.41
N GLY A 137 2.79 9.26 7.08
CA GLY A 137 2.08 8.87 5.86
C GLY A 137 0.99 9.86 5.47
N ASP A 138 0.40 9.68 4.30
CA ASP A 138 -0.63 10.56 3.73
C ASP A 138 -1.83 9.81 3.13
N GLY A 139 -1.73 8.49 2.94
CA GLY A 139 -2.73 7.67 2.29
C GLY A 139 -3.52 6.76 3.23
N ARG A 140 -4.68 6.27 2.75
CA ARG A 140 -5.51 5.29 3.47
C ARG A 140 -4.74 4.03 3.85
N ASN A 141 -3.77 3.65 3.03
CA ASN A 141 -2.88 2.50 3.28
C ASN A 141 -1.86 2.73 4.41
N ASP A 142 -1.77 3.95 4.95
CA ASP A 142 -0.92 4.29 6.09
C ASP A 142 -1.66 4.21 7.44
N ILE A 143 -2.98 4.15 7.44
CA ILE A 143 -3.79 4.08 8.67
C ILE A 143 -3.34 2.93 9.57
N ASN A 144 -3.19 1.72 9.03
CA ASN A 144 -2.71 0.58 9.81
C ASN A 144 -1.30 0.80 10.38
N MET A 145 -0.46 1.55 9.68
CA MET A 145 0.89 1.89 10.14
C MET A 145 0.85 2.86 11.32
N PHE A 146 -0.08 3.82 11.32
CA PHE A 146 -0.30 4.71 12.46
C PHE A 146 -0.83 3.94 13.66
N GLU A 147 -1.87 3.12 13.48
CA GLU A 147 -2.45 2.28 14.53
C GLU A 147 -1.40 1.38 15.16
N TRP A 148 -0.57 0.73 14.35
CA TRP A 148 0.53 -0.11 14.81
C TRP A 148 1.55 0.68 15.65
N ALA A 149 2.00 1.85 15.19
CA ALA A 149 2.94 2.68 15.92
C ALA A 149 2.36 3.12 17.28
N GLN A 150 1.13 3.62 17.27
CA GLN A 150 0.43 4.12 18.46
C GLN A 150 0.15 3.01 19.48
N ALA A 151 -0.25 1.81 19.05
CA ALA A 151 -0.46 0.66 19.91
C ALA A 151 0.82 0.24 20.67
N GLY A 152 1.99 0.51 20.08
CA GLY A 152 3.30 0.29 20.71
C GLY A 152 3.78 1.42 21.61
N GLY A 153 3.06 2.53 21.72
CA GLY A 153 3.49 3.75 22.42
C GLY A 153 4.34 4.71 21.58
N GLY A 154 4.48 4.43 20.29
CA GLY A 154 5.08 5.30 19.30
C GLY A 154 4.12 6.38 18.79
N ILE A 155 4.50 7.10 17.72
CA ILE A 155 3.75 8.26 17.21
C ILE A 155 3.44 8.07 15.72
N GLY A 156 2.15 8.24 15.35
CA GLY A 156 1.70 8.36 13.98
C GLY A 156 1.55 9.84 13.58
N PHE A 157 2.14 10.23 12.44
CA PHE A 157 2.01 11.56 11.84
C PHE A 157 1.31 11.44 10.48
N ALA A 158 0.17 12.09 10.33
CA ALA A 158 -0.44 12.27 9.03
C ALA A 158 0.10 13.53 8.35
N MET A 159 0.37 13.45 7.05
CA MET A 159 0.72 14.60 6.23
C MET A 159 -0.50 15.49 6.01
N GLY A 160 -0.30 16.81 5.94
CA GLY A 160 -1.38 17.80 5.86
C GLY A 160 -2.25 17.70 4.62
N GLN A 161 -1.76 17.13 3.51
CA GLN A 161 -2.55 16.86 2.30
C GLN A 161 -3.37 15.54 2.37
N GLY A 162 -3.19 14.73 3.40
CA GLY A 162 -3.92 13.46 3.54
C GLY A 162 -5.43 13.70 3.72
N PRO A 163 -6.30 12.76 3.28
CA PRO A 163 -7.73 12.81 3.54
C PRO A 163 -8.06 12.93 5.03
N GLU A 164 -9.22 13.48 5.36
CA GLU A 164 -9.65 13.72 6.74
C GLU A 164 -9.60 12.45 7.60
N GLU A 165 -10.02 11.31 7.06
CA GLU A 165 -9.96 10.01 7.75
C GLU A 165 -8.54 9.55 8.07
N VAL A 166 -7.56 9.86 7.21
CA VAL A 166 -6.14 9.57 7.40
C VAL A 166 -5.56 10.47 8.49
N GLN A 167 -5.91 11.76 8.46
CA GLN A 167 -5.53 12.72 9.51
C GLN A 167 -6.12 12.34 10.86
N ALA A 168 -7.39 11.90 10.90
CA ALA A 168 -8.06 11.49 12.12
C ALA A 168 -7.47 10.22 12.75
N ALA A 169 -6.87 9.33 11.95
CA ALA A 169 -6.24 8.09 12.42
C ALA A 169 -4.86 8.31 13.06
N ALA A 170 -4.20 9.43 12.79
CA ALA A 170 -2.88 9.74 13.31
C ALA A 170 -2.93 10.46 14.67
N SER A 171 -1.83 10.40 15.43
CA SER A 171 -1.68 11.16 16.68
C SER A 171 -1.55 12.66 16.43
N ILE A 172 -0.88 13.03 15.34
CA ILE A 172 -0.52 14.41 15.01
C ILE A 172 -0.63 14.59 13.48
N VAL A 173 -1.12 15.74 13.06
CA VAL A 173 -1.06 16.16 11.66
C VAL A 173 0.13 17.10 11.49
N THR A 174 1.05 16.75 10.58
CA THR A 174 2.17 17.61 10.20
C THR A 174 1.81 18.48 8.98
N SER A 175 2.76 19.28 8.50
CA SER A 175 2.57 20.09 7.28
C SER A 175 2.39 19.18 6.05
N SER A 176 1.95 19.80 4.95
CA SER A 176 1.85 19.12 3.64
C SER A 176 3.22 18.81 3.04
N VAL A 177 3.23 18.11 1.91
CA VAL A 177 4.46 17.84 1.15
C VAL A 177 5.07 19.14 0.62
N GLU A 178 4.25 20.12 0.24
CA GLU A 178 4.69 21.43 -0.25
C GLU A 178 5.39 22.25 0.85
N ASP A 179 5.09 21.98 2.11
CA ASP A 179 5.65 22.65 3.30
C ASP A 179 6.63 21.76 4.07
N ASP A 180 7.24 20.78 3.40
CA ASP A 180 8.28 19.90 3.95
C ASP A 180 7.85 19.12 5.21
N GLY A 181 6.60 18.61 5.26
CA GLY A 181 6.03 17.98 6.45
C GLY A 181 6.87 16.85 7.04
N VAL A 182 7.44 15.96 6.23
CA VAL A 182 8.35 14.89 6.70
C VAL A 182 9.60 15.47 7.34
N ALA A 183 10.24 16.47 6.70
CA ALA A 183 11.46 17.08 7.21
C ALA A 183 11.21 17.78 8.56
N ARG A 184 10.05 18.43 8.72
CA ARG A 184 9.66 19.07 10.00
C ARG A 184 9.50 18.06 11.13
N VAL A 185 8.89 16.91 10.86
CA VAL A 185 8.79 15.82 11.86
C VAL A 185 10.19 15.35 12.25
N LEU A 186 11.03 15.02 11.27
CA LEU A 186 12.38 14.51 11.54
C LEU A 186 13.27 15.51 12.26
N SER A 187 13.20 16.81 11.93
CA SER A 187 13.94 17.87 12.62
C SER A 187 13.56 18.00 14.10
N GLY A 188 12.30 17.75 14.44
CA GLY A 188 11.84 17.74 15.83
C GLY A 188 12.48 16.63 16.67
N PHE A 189 13.08 15.60 16.05
CA PHE A 189 13.74 14.48 16.69
C PHE A 189 15.26 14.43 16.48
N GLU A 190 15.89 15.45 15.89
CA GLU A 190 17.32 15.45 15.57
C GLU A 190 18.21 15.06 16.77
N GLY A 191 17.90 15.55 17.96
CA GLY A 191 18.63 15.23 19.19
C GLY A 191 18.40 13.81 19.71
N ILE A 192 17.37 13.10 19.24
CA ILE A 192 16.96 11.78 19.70
C ILE A 192 17.38 10.71 18.69
N LEU A 193 17.25 11.00 17.39
CA LEU A 193 17.48 10.05 16.30
C LEU A 193 18.97 9.79 16.03
N PHE A 194 19.85 10.72 16.39
CA PHE A 194 21.28 10.65 16.06
C PHE A 194 22.21 10.52 17.27
N THR A 195 21.68 10.40 18.47
CA THR A 195 22.48 9.98 19.64
C THR A 195 22.67 8.46 19.59
N ARG A 196 23.87 8.05 19.21
CA ARG A 196 24.37 6.67 19.40
C ARG A 196 24.89 6.49 20.80
#